data_52797e00ff1b078a23b4b788adec1291
#
_entry.id   52797e00ff1b078a23b4b788adec1291
#
_cell.length_a   1.000
_cell.length_b   1.000
_cell.length_c   1.000
_cell.angle_alpha   90.00
_cell.angle_beta   90.00
_cell.angle_gamma   90.00
#
_symmetry.space_group_name_H-M   'P 1'
#
loop_
_entity.id
_entity.type
_entity.pdbx_description
1 polymer ?
#
loop_
_entity_poly.entity_id
_entity_poly.type
_entity_poly.pdbx_seq_one_letter_code
_entity_poly.pdbx_strand_id
1 'polypeptide(L)'
;HKQLEVPGEKELSGRGVSYCAVCDGPFFKNRNIVVVGGGDSACSEAIYLSSISDKVSIVHRRDSFRAQKAVVDKMLNSGVKPIYDSVVQSINGSVKVESVTLKNVKTGQTSDVPCDAVFIFTGMTPQTSLVEMLPKDENGYIKTNENMETAMPGLFAAGDVRSKSFRQIVTAVSDGAIAANSAKHYR
;
A
#
# COMPACT_ATOMS: atom_id res chain seq x y z
N HIS A 1 -2.48 -4.34 4.87
CA HIS A 1 -1.28 -3.53 4.63
C HIS A 1 -0.27 -3.79 5.74
N LYS A 2 1.02 -3.80 5.39
CA LYS A 2 2.07 -3.74 6.41
C LYS A 2 2.15 -2.33 6.95
N GLN A 3 1.94 -2.20 8.27
CA GLN A 3 2.14 -0.96 8.98
C GLN A 3 3.63 -0.67 9.15
N LEU A 4 3.98 0.59 9.36
CA LEU A 4 5.33 1.01 9.75
C LEU A 4 5.57 0.74 11.24
N GLU A 5 4.47 0.68 12.01
CA GLU A 5 4.47 0.52 13.48
C GLU A 5 5.19 1.67 14.19
N VAL A 6 5.03 2.88 13.68
CA VAL A 6 5.62 4.09 14.23
C VAL A 6 4.57 4.96 14.95
N PRO A 7 4.99 5.79 15.92
CA PRO A 7 4.10 6.77 16.54
C PRO A 7 3.41 7.66 15.52
N GLY A 8 2.12 7.93 15.71
CA GLY A 8 1.28 8.75 14.84
C GLY A 8 0.63 8.01 13.67
N GLU A 9 1.09 6.81 13.31
CA GLU A 9 0.53 6.08 12.17
C GLU A 9 -0.94 5.71 12.38
N LYS A 10 -1.25 5.12 13.55
CA LYS A 10 -2.63 4.71 13.90
C LYS A 10 -3.50 5.90 14.23
N GLU A 11 -2.97 6.83 15.02
CA GLU A 11 -3.66 8.01 15.51
C GLU A 11 -4.11 8.93 14.37
N LEU A 12 -3.31 9.03 13.31
CA LEU A 12 -3.57 9.88 12.15
C LEU A 12 -4.12 9.12 10.93
N SER A 13 -4.47 7.86 11.09
CA SER A 13 -5.12 7.07 10.04
C SER A 13 -6.44 7.71 9.62
N GLY A 14 -6.63 7.91 8.29
CA GLY A 14 -7.77 8.66 7.73
C GLY A 14 -7.70 10.17 7.95
N ARG A 15 -6.65 10.67 8.61
CA ARG A 15 -6.40 12.10 8.83
C ARG A 15 -5.07 12.57 8.23
N GLY A 16 -4.72 11.98 7.09
CA GLY A 16 -3.49 12.22 6.34
C GLY A 16 -2.61 10.99 6.20
N VAL A 17 -2.77 9.96 7.03
CA VAL A 17 -2.15 8.64 6.80
C VAL A 17 -3.09 7.77 5.99
N SER A 18 -2.60 7.23 4.87
CA SER A 18 -3.36 6.39 3.94
C SER A 18 -2.52 5.24 3.39
N TYR A 19 -3.21 4.19 2.94
CA TYR A 19 -2.66 3.01 2.27
C TYR A 19 -3.22 2.82 0.85
N CYS A 20 -3.98 3.81 0.33
CA CYS A 20 -4.60 3.75 -0.98
C CYS A 20 -4.52 5.12 -1.67
N ALA A 21 -3.59 5.28 -2.61
CA ALA A 21 -3.42 6.55 -3.32
C ALA A 21 -4.65 6.90 -4.19
N VAL A 22 -5.23 5.92 -4.87
CA VAL A 22 -6.42 6.11 -5.71
C VAL A 22 -7.63 6.53 -4.89
N CYS A 23 -7.76 6.00 -3.64
CA CYS A 23 -8.89 6.32 -2.75
C CYS A 23 -8.79 7.73 -2.20
N ASP A 24 -7.62 8.07 -1.64
CA ASP A 24 -7.46 9.27 -0.81
C ASP A 24 -6.63 10.37 -1.48
N GLY A 25 -5.83 10.05 -2.51
CA GLY A 25 -4.98 11.00 -3.21
C GLY A 25 -5.71 12.27 -3.67
N PRO A 26 -6.93 12.17 -4.26
CA PRO A 26 -7.68 13.35 -4.71
C PRO A 26 -7.95 14.42 -3.63
N PHE A 27 -7.99 14.03 -2.34
CA PHE A 27 -8.15 14.97 -1.22
C PHE A 27 -6.89 15.81 -0.95
N PHE A 28 -5.74 15.42 -1.50
CA PHE A 28 -4.45 16.07 -1.28
C PHE A 28 -3.92 16.81 -2.51
N LYS A 29 -4.81 17.32 -3.36
CA LYS A 29 -4.44 18.10 -4.54
C LYS A 29 -3.60 19.31 -4.15
N ASN A 30 -2.45 19.47 -4.83
CA ASN A 30 -1.46 20.54 -4.60
C ASN A 30 -0.88 20.58 -3.17
N ARG A 31 -0.97 19.48 -2.41
CA ARG A 31 -0.44 19.34 -1.06
C ARG A 31 0.92 18.66 -1.04
N ASN A 32 1.64 18.81 0.08
CA ASN A 32 2.89 18.08 0.30
C ASN A 32 2.57 16.62 0.64
N ILE A 33 3.03 15.70 -0.18
CA ILE A 33 2.75 14.27 -0.04
C ILE A 33 4.07 13.52 0.15
N VAL A 34 4.10 12.68 1.17
CA VAL A 34 5.19 11.71 1.39
C VAL A 34 4.68 10.32 1.08
N VAL A 35 5.36 9.62 0.18
CA VAL A 35 5.16 8.20 -0.11
C VAL A 35 6.24 7.39 0.60
N VAL A 36 5.86 6.29 1.25
CA VAL A 36 6.81 5.42 1.96
C VAL A 36 6.83 4.05 1.29
N GLY A 37 7.98 3.68 0.75
CA GLY A 37 8.16 2.40 0.08
C GLY A 37 9.31 2.40 -0.92
N GLY A 38 9.39 1.37 -1.77
CA GLY A 38 10.47 1.29 -2.76
C GLY A 38 10.37 0.10 -3.71
N GLY A 39 9.22 -0.56 -3.76
CA GLY A 39 8.85 -1.54 -4.78
C GLY A 39 7.98 -0.94 -5.88
N ASP A 40 7.59 -1.75 -6.87
CA ASP A 40 6.77 -1.31 -8.02
C ASP A 40 5.49 -0.59 -7.58
N SER A 41 4.78 -1.09 -6.57
CA SER A 41 3.59 -0.44 -6.04
C SER A 41 3.87 0.98 -5.55
N ALA A 42 4.90 1.16 -4.70
CA ALA A 42 5.23 2.48 -4.15
C ALA A 42 5.60 3.49 -5.25
N CYS A 43 6.41 3.05 -6.23
CA CYS A 43 6.81 3.91 -7.34
C CYS A 43 5.64 4.24 -8.28
N SER A 44 4.77 3.28 -8.58
CA SER A 44 3.59 3.49 -9.41
C SER A 44 2.57 4.43 -8.74
N GLU A 45 2.34 4.25 -7.44
CA GLU A 45 1.45 5.12 -6.69
C GLU A 45 2.04 6.55 -6.53
N ALA A 46 3.37 6.68 -6.41
CA ALA A 46 4.03 7.98 -6.41
C ALA A 46 3.87 8.70 -7.77
N ILE A 47 3.93 7.98 -8.89
CA ILE A 47 3.61 8.53 -10.22
C ILE A 47 2.16 9.01 -10.29
N TYR A 48 1.22 8.20 -9.79
CA TYR A 48 -0.19 8.62 -9.75
C TYR A 48 -0.37 9.89 -8.91
N LEU A 49 0.21 9.93 -7.70
CA LEU A 49 0.13 11.10 -6.81
C LEU A 49 0.81 12.33 -7.41
N SER A 50 1.86 12.17 -8.24
CA SER A 50 2.49 13.30 -8.93
C SER A 50 1.59 13.96 -9.99
N SER A 51 0.58 13.24 -10.51
CA SER A 51 -0.46 13.83 -11.36
C SER A 51 -1.47 14.69 -10.59
N ILE A 52 -1.50 14.56 -9.26
CA ILE A 52 -2.41 15.28 -8.35
C ILE A 52 -1.69 16.46 -7.67
N SER A 53 -0.41 16.29 -7.35
CA SER A 53 0.43 17.31 -6.71
C SER A 53 1.85 17.27 -7.25
N ASP A 54 2.44 18.44 -7.48
CA ASP A 54 3.85 18.65 -7.84
C ASP A 54 4.81 18.53 -6.63
N LYS A 55 4.26 18.29 -5.42
CA LYS A 55 4.98 18.25 -4.13
C LYS A 55 5.01 16.85 -3.54
N VAL A 56 5.38 15.86 -4.36
CA VAL A 56 5.48 14.46 -3.95
C VAL A 56 6.93 14.08 -3.68
N SER A 57 7.18 13.50 -2.52
CA SER A 57 8.46 12.87 -2.16
C SER A 57 8.25 11.40 -1.85
N ILE A 58 9.25 10.56 -2.16
CA ILE A 58 9.22 9.13 -1.84
C ILE A 58 10.40 8.76 -0.94
N VAL A 59 10.09 8.20 0.24
CA VAL A 59 11.08 7.78 1.25
C VAL A 59 11.39 6.31 1.06
N HIS A 60 12.67 5.99 0.91
CA HIS A 60 13.14 4.62 0.81
C HIS A 60 14.34 4.35 1.71
N ARG A 61 14.34 3.19 2.37
CA ARG A 61 15.37 2.79 3.34
C ARG A 61 16.73 2.41 2.74
N ARG A 62 16.82 2.29 1.41
CA ARG A 62 18.05 1.95 0.67
C ARG A 62 18.43 3.10 -0.25
N ASP A 63 19.61 3.02 -0.85
CA ASP A 63 20.13 3.97 -1.84
C ASP A 63 19.58 3.74 -3.27
N SER A 64 18.79 2.69 -3.45
CA SER A 64 18.18 2.35 -4.75
C SER A 64 16.83 1.66 -4.55
N PHE A 65 15.89 1.93 -5.45
CA PHE A 65 14.58 1.29 -5.47
C PHE A 65 14.67 -0.16 -5.93
N ARG A 66 13.77 -1.00 -5.43
CA ARG A 66 13.63 -2.41 -5.87
C ARG A 66 12.65 -2.56 -7.03
N ALA A 67 11.96 -1.50 -7.39
CA ALA A 67 11.04 -1.46 -8.51
C ALA A 67 11.78 -1.69 -9.83
N GLN A 68 11.05 -2.12 -10.86
CA GLN A 68 11.59 -2.26 -12.21
C GLN A 68 12.16 -0.92 -12.69
N LYS A 69 13.31 -0.97 -13.37
CA LYS A 69 14.02 0.23 -13.82
C LYS A 69 13.12 1.20 -14.61
N ALA A 70 12.29 0.67 -15.51
CA ALA A 70 11.38 1.50 -16.31
C ALA A 70 10.35 2.26 -15.45
N VAL A 71 9.89 1.66 -14.34
CA VAL A 71 8.97 2.31 -13.38
C VAL A 71 9.70 3.39 -12.59
N VAL A 72 10.92 3.11 -12.15
CA VAL A 72 11.77 4.09 -11.44
C VAL A 72 12.06 5.29 -12.32
N ASP A 73 12.51 5.06 -13.55
CA ASP A 73 12.82 6.13 -14.52
C ASP A 73 11.57 7.02 -14.77
N LYS A 74 10.40 6.40 -14.96
CA LYS A 74 9.14 7.12 -15.13
C LYS A 74 8.78 7.95 -13.89
N MET A 75 8.97 7.39 -12.68
CA MET A 75 8.71 8.09 -11.42
C MET A 75 9.62 9.32 -11.27
N LEU A 76 10.91 9.16 -11.49
CA LEU A 76 11.87 10.28 -11.40
C LEU A 76 11.55 11.37 -12.43
N ASN A 77 11.17 10.98 -13.64
CA ASN A 77 10.78 11.92 -14.70
C ASN A 77 9.43 12.62 -14.43
N SER A 78 8.61 12.09 -13.53
CA SER A 78 7.33 12.72 -13.13
C SER A 78 7.49 13.81 -12.06
N GLY A 79 8.72 14.12 -11.64
CA GLY A 79 9.02 15.17 -10.66
C GLY A 79 8.97 14.71 -9.20
N VAL A 80 8.73 13.43 -8.95
CA VAL A 80 8.79 12.85 -7.59
C VAL A 80 10.21 12.94 -7.04
N LYS A 81 10.35 13.47 -5.81
CA LYS A 81 11.64 13.67 -5.15
C LYS A 81 11.99 12.46 -4.29
N PRO A 82 13.05 11.69 -4.61
CA PRO A 82 13.48 10.57 -3.78
C PRO A 82 14.23 11.04 -2.54
N ILE A 83 13.93 10.41 -1.39
CA ILE A 83 14.65 10.53 -0.14
C ILE A 83 15.17 9.14 0.21
N TYR A 84 16.42 8.90 -0.13
CA TYR A 84 17.09 7.61 0.06
C TYR A 84 17.64 7.43 1.47
N ASP A 85 18.05 6.19 1.77
CA ASP A 85 18.70 5.79 3.03
C ASP A 85 17.94 6.26 4.27
N SER A 86 16.60 6.36 4.16
CA SER A 86 15.78 6.97 5.20
C SER A 86 14.57 6.09 5.54
N VAL A 87 14.24 6.09 6.83
CA VAL A 87 13.03 5.44 7.37
C VAL A 87 12.21 6.46 8.13
N VAL A 88 10.89 6.29 8.13
CA VAL A 88 9.99 7.08 8.96
C VAL A 88 10.16 6.61 10.40
N GLN A 89 10.39 7.53 11.31
CA GLN A 89 10.51 7.30 12.74
C GLN A 89 9.23 7.67 13.48
N SER A 90 8.52 8.71 13.03
CA SER A 90 7.21 9.11 13.52
C SER A 90 6.45 9.89 12.45
N ILE A 91 5.14 9.94 12.59
CA ILE A 91 4.24 10.78 11.81
C ILE A 91 3.64 11.77 12.80
N ASN A 92 3.82 13.06 12.54
CA ASN A 92 3.52 14.11 13.51
C ASN A 92 2.29 14.90 13.07
N GLY A 93 1.53 15.34 14.07
CA GLY A 93 0.36 16.18 13.93
C GLY A 93 -0.61 15.99 15.08
N SER A 94 -1.47 16.97 15.31
CA SER A 94 -2.46 16.93 16.38
C SER A 94 -3.83 16.46 15.89
N VAL A 95 -4.37 17.10 14.86
CA VAL A 95 -5.68 16.78 14.27
C VAL A 95 -5.51 16.00 12.96
N LYS A 96 -4.49 16.35 12.19
CA LYS A 96 -4.13 15.74 10.90
C LYS A 96 -2.62 15.65 10.79
N VAL A 97 -2.12 14.99 9.75
CA VAL A 97 -0.69 14.96 9.45
C VAL A 97 -0.17 16.37 9.18
N GLU A 98 0.97 16.71 9.78
CA GLU A 98 1.66 17.99 9.64
C GLU A 98 3.11 17.79 9.19
N SER A 99 3.77 16.69 9.60
CA SER A 99 5.12 16.33 9.18
C SER A 99 5.41 14.85 9.41
N VAL A 100 6.53 14.38 8.87
CA VAL A 100 7.16 13.12 9.25
C VAL A 100 8.57 13.35 9.75
N THR A 101 8.94 12.67 10.82
CA THR A 101 10.34 12.60 11.26
C THR A 101 10.99 11.41 10.55
N LEU A 102 12.03 11.71 9.78
CA LEU A 102 12.84 10.72 9.08
C LEU A 102 14.15 10.50 9.83
N LYS A 103 14.61 9.23 9.82
CA LYS A 103 15.96 8.88 10.28
C LYS A 103 16.76 8.33 9.11
N ASN A 104 17.91 8.95 8.83
CA ASN A 104 18.85 8.41 7.86
C ASN A 104 19.54 7.17 8.46
N VAL A 105 19.44 6.03 7.76
CA VAL A 105 19.94 4.74 8.27
C VAL A 105 21.45 4.60 8.22
N LYS A 106 22.14 5.42 7.40
CA LYS A 106 23.61 5.43 7.28
C LYS A 106 24.27 6.35 8.32
N THR A 107 23.70 7.54 8.52
CA THR A 107 24.29 8.57 9.41
C THR A 107 23.67 8.60 10.80
N GLY A 108 22.46 8.05 10.96
CA GLY A 108 21.66 8.13 12.18
C GLY A 108 21.00 9.50 12.41
N GLN A 109 21.25 10.48 11.55
CA GLN A 109 20.65 11.81 11.66
C GLN A 109 19.14 11.77 11.46
N THR A 110 18.44 12.60 12.21
CA THR A 110 16.98 12.80 12.08
C THR A 110 16.68 14.14 11.44
N SER A 111 15.59 14.19 10.65
CA SER A 111 15.08 15.41 10.05
C SER A 111 13.57 15.38 9.96
N ASP A 112 12.93 16.54 10.10
CA ASP A 112 11.50 16.66 9.91
C ASP A 112 11.20 17.15 8.49
N VAL A 113 10.27 16.45 7.84
CA VAL A 113 9.78 16.79 6.50
C VAL A 113 8.31 17.20 6.61
N PRO A 114 7.99 18.48 6.42
CA PRO A 114 6.61 18.95 6.41
C PRO A 114 5.80 18.26 5.31
N CYS A 115 4.63 17.74 5.67
CA CYS A 115 3.71 17.12 4.71
C CYS A 115 2.27 17.16 5.23
N ASP A 116 1.32 17.10 4.28
CA ASP A 116 -0.12 17.04 4.57
C ASP A 116 -0.64 15.60 4.54
N ALA A 117 0.09 14.69 3.87
CA ALA A 117 -0.26 13.28 3.78
C ALA A 117 0.95 12.35 3.71
N VAL A 118 0.75 11.14 4.24
CA VAL A 118 1.70 10.04 4.19
C VAL A 118 1.00 8.81 3.59
N PHE A 119 1.47 8.37 2.43
CA PHE A 119 0.98 7.17 1.76
C PHE A 119 1.96 6.01 1.95
N ILE A 120 1.51 4.90 2.55
CA ILE A 120 2.37 3.80 2.99
C ILE A 120 2.21 2.59 2.08
N PHE A 121 3.28 2.23 1.35
CA PHE A 121 3.32 1.09 0.41
C PHE A 121 4.52 0.18 0.69
N THR A 122 4.59 -0.32 1.92
CA THR A 122 5.67 -1.23 2.39
C THR A 122 5.37 -2.71 2.12
N GLY A 123 4.21 -3.00 1.53
CA GLY A 123 3.73 -4.32 1.15
C GLY A 123 2.41 -4.69 1.79
N MET A 124 1.87 -5.82 1.34
CA MET A 124 0.65 -6.42 1.87
C MET A 124 0.96 -7.80 2.42
N THR A 125 0.24 -8.21 3.46
CA THR A 125 0.24 -9.59 3.96
C THR A 125 -1.21 -10.03 4.07
N PRO A 126 -1.64 -11.05 3.32
CA PRO A 126 -3.00 -11.55 3.43
C PRO A 126 -3.20 -12.24 4.78
N GLN A 127 -4.37 -12.01 5.39
CA GLN A 127 -4.74 -12.62 6.67
C GLN A 127 -5.31 -14.02 6.40
N THR A 128 -4.44 -15.03 6.32
CA THR A 128 -4.78 -16.42 5.96
C THR A 128 -4.47 -17.43 7.05
N SER A 129 -4.24 -16.98 8.28
CA SER A 129 -3.91 -17.84 9.42
C SER A 129 -5.01 -18.84 9.81
N LEU A 130 -6.28 -18.47 9.57
CA LEU A 130 -7.41 -19.38 9.84
C LEU A 130 -7.51 -20.56 8.86
N VAL A 131 -6.84 -20.47 7.72
CA VAL A 131 -6.92 -21.44 6.61
C VAL A 131 -5.52 -21.79 6.10
N GLU A 132 -4.61 -22.12 7.00
CA GLU A 132 -3.22 -22.43 6.67
C GLU A 132 -3.06 -23.62 5.74
N MET A 133 -4.00 -24.56 5.80
CA MET A 133 -4.04 -25.78 4.99
C MET A 133 -4.35 -25.53 3.51
N LEU A 134 -4.88 -24.36 3.14
CA LEU A 134 -5.23 -24.08 1.75
C LEU A 134 -3.99 -23.76 0.91
N PRO A 135 -3.96 -24.17 -0.37
CA PRO A 135 -2.94 -23.74 -1.32
C PRO A 135 -2.93 -22.22 -1.47
N LYS A 136 -1.73 -21.65 -1.40
CA LYS A 136 -1.49 -20.22 -1.53
C LYS A 136 -0.54 -19.95 -2.70
N ASP A 137 -0.58 -18.73 -3.21
CA ASP A 137 0.45 -18.25 -4.14
C ASP A 137 1.74 -17.89 -3.39
N GLU A 138 2.76 -17.47 -4.11
CA GLU A 138 4.08 -17.07 -3.58
C GLU A 138 4.02 -15.90 -2.59
N ASN A 139 2.94 -15.12 -2.61
CA ASN A 139 2.71 -13.98 -1.73
C ASN A 139 1.78 -14.30 -0.55
N GLY A 140 1.33 -15.56 -0.41
CA GLY A 140 0.49 -16.04 0.68
C GLY A 140 -1.02 -15.88 0.47
N TYR A 141 -1.46 -15.46 -0.71
CA TYR A 141 -2.89 -15.33 -1.05
C TYR A 141 -3.50 -16.68 -1.43
N ILE A 142 -4.76 -16.90 -1.03
CA ILE A 142 -5.49 -18.13 -1.29
C ILE A 142 -5.74 -18.31 -2.79
N LYS A 143 -5.35 -19.45 -3.34
CA LYS A 143 -5.68 -19.83 -4.72
C LYS A 143 -7.13 -20.26 -4.81
N THR A 144 -7.88 -19.72 -5.79
CA THR A 144 -9.25 -20.10 -6.11
C THR A 144 -9.41 -20.25 -7.62
N ASN A 145 -10.45 -20.96 -8.02
CA ASN A 145 -10.92 -20.93 -9.41
C ASN A 145 -11.81 -19.69 -9.66
N GLU A 146 -12.39 -19.60 -10.85
CA GLU A 146 -13.28 -18.51 -11.26
C GLU A 146 -14.60 -18.48 -10.47
N ASN A 147 -15.02 -19.61 -9.91
CA ASN A 147 -16.20 -19.74 -9.06
C ASN A 147 -15.93 -19.44 -7.58
N MET A 148 -14.74 -18.92 -7.27
CA MET A 148 -14.29 -18.63 -5.90
C MET A 148 -14.11 -19.87 -5.02
N GLU A 149 -14.11 -21.07 -5.59
CA GLU A 149 -13.88 -22.32 -4.87
C GLU A 149 -12.42 -22.48 -4.53
N THR A 150 -12.14 -22.91 -3.30
CA THR A 150 -10.79 -23.29 -2.84
C THR A 150 -10.51 -24.76 -3.14
N ALA A 151 -9.30 -25.22 -2.83
CA ALA A 151 -8.97 -26.64 -2.92
C ALA A 151 -9.73 -27.53 -1.89
N MET A 152 -10.35 -26.91 -0.88
CA MET A 152 -11.17 -27.62 0.09
C MET A 152 -12.64 -27.56 -0.34
N PRO A 153 -13.29 -28.72 -0.61
CA PRO A 153 -14.69 -28.78 -1.00
C PRO A 153 -15.60 -28.06 0.00
N GLY A 154 -16.53 -27.24 -0.52
CA GLY A 154 -17.46 -26.45 0.29
C GLY A 154 -16.89 -25.20 0.93
N LEU A 155 -15.60 -24.89 0.73
CA LEU A 155 -14.96 -23.67 1.22
C LEU A 155 -14.66 -22.72 0.05
N PHE A 156 -15.14 -21.50 0.16
CA PHE A 156 -14.97 -20.44 -0.82
C PHE A 156 -14.11 -19.31 -0.24
N ALA A 157 -13.35 -18.64 -1.08
CA ALA A 157 -12.61 -17.43 -0.69
C ALA A 157 -12.91 -16.30 -1.67
N ALA A 158 -13.20 -15.11 -1.13
CA ALA A 158 -13.58 -13.93 -1.89
C ALA A 158 -12.84 -12.69 -1.38
N GLY A 159 -12.70 -11.67 -2.24
CA GLY A 159 -12.09 -10.40 -1.88
C GLY A 159 -10.57 -10.42 -1.89
N ASP A 160 -9.98 -9.56 -1.08
CA ASP A 160 -8.55 -9.25 -1.13
C ASP A 160 -7.64 -10.35 -0.56
N VAL A 161 -8.21 -11.35 0.08
CA VAL A 161 -7.50 -12.51 0.62
C VAL A 161 -7.08 -13.52 -0.45
N ARG A 162 -7.73 -13.47 -1.63
CA ARG A 162 -7.46 -14.41 -2.72
C ARG A 162 -6.38 -13.91 -3.69
N SER A 163 -5.75 -14.86 -4.37
CA SER A 163 -4.77 -14.58 -5.43
C SER A 163 -5.47 -13.94 -6.62
N LYS A 164 -5.19 -12.66 -6.88
CA LYS A 164 -5.69 -11.86 -8.00
C LYS A 164 -4.80 -10.65 -8.25
N SER A 165 -4.89 -10.08 -9.44
CA SER A 165 -4.04 -8.96 -9.89
C SER A 165 -4.48 -7.61 -9.35
N PHE A 166 -5.77 -7.43 -9.07
CA PHE A 166 -6.32 -6.12 -8.69
C PHE A 166 -7.23 -6.22 -7.46
N ARG A 167 -7.01 -5.34 -6.48
CA ARG A 167 -7.68 -5.33 -5.17
C ARG A 167 -8.33 -3.98 -4.93
N GLN A 168 -9.67 -3.95 -5.06
CA GLN A 168 -10.52 -2.79 -4.82
C GLN A 168 -11.86 -3.25 -4.26
N ILE A 169 -12.62 -2.35 -3.66
CA ILE A 169 -13.96 -2.66 -3.11
C ILE A 169 -14.84 -3.32 -4.17
N VAL A 170 -14.87 -2.78 -5.38
CA VAL A 170 -15.69 -3.31 -6.48
C VAL A 170 -15.31 -4.75 -6.84
N THR A 171 -14.01 -5.09 -6.85
CA THR A 171 -13.57 -6.47 -7.13
C THR A 171 -13.85 -7.40 -5.95
N ALA A 172 -13.81 -6.92 -4.72
CA ALA A 172 -14.20 -7.70 -3.55
C ALA A 172 -15.70 -8.00 -3.53
N VAL A 173 -16.53 -7.02 -3.89
CA VAL A 173 -17.99 -7.18 -4.03
C VAL A 173 -18.32 -8.20 -5.12
N SER A 174 -17.68 -8.10 -6.30
CA SER A 174 -17.83 -9.05 -7.39
C SER A 174 -17.47 -10.48 -6.96
N ASP A 175 -16.31 -10.66 -6.31
CA ASP A 175 -15.90 -11.96 -5.80
C ASP A 175 -16.93 -12.52 -4.80
N GLY A 176 -17.46 -11.69 -3.91
CA GLY A 176 -18.48 -12.07 -2.94
C GLY A 176 -19.78 -12.54 -3.59
N ALA A 177 -20.24 -11.84 -4.61
CA ALA A 177 -21.43 -12.23 -5.36
C ALA A 177 -21.24 -13.57 -6.07
N ILE A 178 -20.09 -13.81 -6.70
CA ILE A 178 -19.75 -15.08 -7.35
C ILE A 178 -19.67 -16.19 -6.32
N ALA A 179 -18.97 -15.99 -5.20
CA ALA A 179 -18.84 -16.97 -4.12
C ALA A 179 -20.22 -17.38 -3.55
N ALA A 180 -21.11 -16.42 -3.31
CA ALA A 180 -22.45 -16.67 -2.80
C ALA A 180 -23.29 -17.48 -3.80
N ASN A 181 -23.23 -17.15 -5.10
CA ASN A 181 -23.92 -17.89 -6.14
C ASN A 181 -23.37 -19.32 -6.26
N SER A 182 -22.05 -19.49 -6.20
CA SER A 182 -21.41 -20.82 -6.27
C SER A 182 -21.77 -21.67 -5.06
N ALA A 183 -21.75 -21.10 -3.86
CA ALA A 183 -22.14 -21.78 -2.61
C ALA A 183 -23.61 -22.24 -2.64
N LYS A 184 -24.53 -21.42 -3.19
CA LYS A 184 -25.95 -21.78 -3.35
C LYS A 184 -26.14 -23.03 -4.22
N HIS A 185 -25.29 -23.23 -5.22
CA HIS A 185 -25.35 -24.33 -6.17
C HIS A 185 -24.42 -25.49 -5.83
N TYR A 186 -23.66 -25.37 -4.74
CA TYR A 186 -22.76 -26.42 -4.25
C TYR A 186 -23.58 -27.65 -3.79
N ARG A 187 -23.21 -28.85 -4.29
CA ARG A 187 -23.85 -30.13 -3.96
C ARG A 187 -22.84 -31.11 -3.39
#